data_f3b461d8eb0ce7188d8eddc184a841f1
#
_entry.id   f3b461d8eb0ce7188d8eddc184a841f1
#
_cell.length_a   1.000
_cell.length_b   1.000
_cell.length_c   1.000
_cell.angle_alpha   90.00
_cell.angle_beta   90.00
_cell.angle_gamma   90.00
#
_symmetry.space_group_name_H-M   'P 1'
#
loop_
_entity.id
_entity.type
_entity.pdbx_description
1 polymer ?
#
loop_
_entity_poly.entity_id
_entity_poly.type
_entity_poly.pdbx_seq_one_letter_code
_entity_poly.pdbx_strand_id
1 'polypeptide(L)'
;MQPLLGRRQFLINSGMGLGGIALSQLLGAKAAKPPIRPDIVPARPYADRHTHNQPKAQQVLVIFCSGACSQIDTFDYKPELIRRHGQPLPGADSLVTFQGKQGSLNQSPWKFRQYGQSGKYISDLVPQIGQMADELCFIHSLTGKTNTHGPGENYMCTGNTLEGFPSVGAWTSYALGSENDNLPAYVAIPDPRGTPQSSVKCW
;
A
#
# COMPACT_ATOMS: atom_id res chain seq x y z
N MET A 1 -21.97 50.64 14.21
CA MET A 1 -20.53 50.57 13.82
C MET A 1 -19.76 50.05 15.01
N GLN A 2 -19.31 48.82 14.95
CA GLN A 2 -18.41 48.28 15.99
C GLN A 2 -17.01 48.84 15.75
N PRO A 3 -16.26 49.23 16.80
CA PRO A 3 -14.93 49.76 16.65
C PRO A 3 -14.00 48.65 16.15
N LEU A 4 -13.28 48.93 15.06
CA LEU A 4 -12.19 48.11 14.58
C LEU A 4 -11.17 47.93 15.72
N LEU A 5 -10.91 46.71 16.10
CA LEU A 5 -9.90 46.33 17.10
C LEU A 5 -8.56 47.02 16.75
N GLY A 6 -8.05 47.86 17.67
CA GLY A 6 -6.77 48.52 17.49
C GLY A 6 -5.64 47.48 17.27
N ARG A 7 -4.62 47.82 16.46
CA ARG A 7 -3.47 46.93 16.15
C ARG A 7 -2.85 46.30 17.40
N ARG A 8 -2.81 47.04 18.51
CA ARG A 8 -2.30 46.56 19.80
C ARG A 8 -3.19 45.46 20.39
N GLN A 9 -4.53 45.62 20.31
CA GLN A 9 -5.49 44.65 20.81
C GLN A 9 -5.49 43.39 19.95
N PHE A 10 -5.29 43.52 18.62
CA PHE A 10 -5.11 42.39 17.71
C PHE A 10 -3.88 41.59 18.07
N LEU A 11 -2.72 42.23 18.32
CA LEU A 11 -1.47 41.56 18.69
C LEU A 11 -1.57 40.85 20.05
N ILE A 12 -2.21 41.49 21.04
CA ILE A 12 -2.43 40.89 22.37
C ILE A 12 -3.35 39.64 22.22
N ASN A 13 -4.44 39.76 21.49
CA ASN A 13 -5.39 38.63 21.31
C ASN A 13 -4.77 37.50 20.48
N SER A 14 -3.97 37.82 19.46
CA SER A 14 -3.25 36.82 18.66
C SER A 14 -2.16 36.11 19.46
N GLY A 15 -1.40 36.86 20.28
CA GLY A 15 -0.37 36.29 21.15
C GLY A 15 -0.97 35.39 22.24
N MET A 16 -2.08 35.79 22.84
CA MET A 16 -2.80 34.96 23.82
C MET A 16 -3.47 33.75 23.14
N GLY A 17 -3.97 33.89 21.91
CA GLY A 17 -4.54 32.80 21.14
C GLY A 17 -3.50 31.70 20.84
N LEU A 18 -2.37 32.08 20.23
CA LEU A 18 -1.30 31.14 19.89
C LEU A 18 -0.59 30.59 21.13
N GLY A 19 -0.31 31.46 22.12
CA GLY A 19 0.27 31.04 23.41
C GLY A 19 -0.67 30.15 24.21
N GLY A 20 -1.97 30.42 24.20
CA GLY A 20 -3.00 29.58 24.81
C GLY A 20 -3.12 28.20 24.14
N ILE A 21 -3.03 28.14 22.80
CA ILE A 21 -3.01 26.88 22.06
C ILE A 21 -1.74 26.10 22.38
N ALA A 22 -0.58 26.75 22.35
CA ALA A 22 0.70 26.11 22.71
C ALA A 22 0.70 25.61 24.17
N LEU A 23 0.19 26.43 25.11
CA LEU A 23 0.08 26.05 26.52
C LEU A 23 -0.95 24.94 26.74
N SER A 24 -2.09 24.94 26.04
CA SER A 24 -3.06 23.87 26.10
C SER A 24 -2.53 22.55 25.52
N GLN A 25 -1.70 22.62 24.48
CA GLN A 25 -0.97 21.49 23.94
C GLN A 25 0.07 20.97 24.97
N LEU A 26 0.76 21.84 25.67
CA LEU A 26 1.73 21.47 26.70
C LEU A 26 1.07 20.94 27.99
N LEU A 27 -0.03 21.56 28.42
CA LEU A 27 -0.76 21.17 29.63
C LEU A 27 -1.80 20.06 29.38
N GLY A 28 -2.38 20.00 28.19
CA GLY A 28 -3.31 18.96 27.75
C GLY A 28 -2.64 17.78 27.06
N ALA A 29 -1.34 17.83 26.87
CA ALA A 29 -0.57 16.67 26.48
C ALA A 29 -0.61 15.66 27.63
N LYS A 30 -1.69 14.87 27.72
CA LYS A 30 -1.53 13.46 28.11
C LYS A 30 -0.33 13.02 27.31
N ALA A 31 0.75 12.65 27.99
CA ALA A 31 2.02 12.27 27.38
C ALA A 31 1.71 11.49 26.12
N ALA A 32 2.03 12.07 24.95
CA ALA A 32 1.76 11.42 23.68
C ALA A 32 2.31 10.02 23.88
N LYS A 33 1.48 9.00 23.70
CA LYS A 33 1.96 7.63 23.86
C LYS A 33 3.26 7.58 23.07
N PRO A 34 4.37 7.20 23.69
CA PRO A 34 5.64 7.17 22.96
C PRO A 34 5.41 6.40 21.66
N PRO A 35 5.99 6.82 20.56
CA PRO A 35 5.81 6.11 19.31
C PRO A 35 6.09 4.64 19.57
N ILE A 36 5.21 3.77 19.08
CA ILE A 36 5.36 2.32 19.22
C ILE A 36 6.69 1.96 18.54
N ARG A 37 7.71 1.77 19.34
CA ARG A 37 9.04 1.35 18.90
C ARG A 37 9.31 -0.02 19.48
N PRO A 38 9.96 -0.91 18.73
CA PRO A 38 10.38 -2.19 19.29
C PRO A 38 11.40 -1.95 20.41
N ASP A 39 11.26 -2.72 21.49
CA ASP A 39 12.26 -2.72 22.55
C ASP A 39 13.45 -3.59 22.10
N ILE A 40 14.53 -2.92 21.73
CA ILE A 40 15.73 -3.58 21.22
C ILE A 40 16.76 -3.67 22.32
N VAL A 41 17.01 -4.90 22.79
CA VAL A 41 18.07 -5.19 23.74
C VAL A 41 19.42 -5.24 23.01
N PRO A 42 20.38 -4.35 23.31
CA PRO A 42 21.66 -4.28 22.57
C PRO A 42 22.45 -5.58 22.55
N ALA A 43 22.35 -6.39 23.60
CA ALA A 43 23.05 -7.69 23.68
C ALA A 43 22.42 -8.77 22.77
N ARG A 44 21.15 -8.60 22.38
CA ARG A 44 20.39 -9.53 21.53
C ARG A 44 19.49 -8.74 20.55
N PRO A 45 20.06 -8.01 19.61
CA PRO A 45 19.32 -7.06 18.78
C PRO A 45 18.27 -7.73 17.87
N TYR A 46 18.43 -9.00 17.59
CA TYR A 46 17.52 -9.78 16.71
C TYR A 46 16.62 -10.74 17.49
N ALA A 47 16.63 -10.71 18.82
CA ALA A 47 15.73 -11.56 19.59
C ALA A 47 14.26 -11.29 19.25
N ASP A 48 13.44 -12.31 19.36
CA ASP A 48 11.99 -12.24 19.20
C ASP A 48 11.38 -11.20 20.14
N ARG A 49 10.34 -10.54 19.68
CA ARG A 49 9.65 -9.46 20.39
C ARG A 49 8.16 -9.73 20.48
N HIS A 50 7.57 -9.26 21.57
CA HIS A 50 6.14 -9.38 21.76
C HIS A 50 5.36 -8.68 20.68
N THR A 51 4.38 -9.37 20.13
CA THR A 51 3.42 -8.83 19.18
C THR A 51 2.32 -8.05 19.88
N HIS A 52 1.79 -6.99 19.24
CA HIS A 52 0.66 -6.23 19.78
C HIS A 52 -0.66 -7.02 19.76
N ASN A 53 -0.76 -7.99 18.89
CA ASN A 53 -1.90 -8.87 18.72
C ASN A 53 -1.43 -10.31 18.80
N GLN A 54 -2.32 -11.20 19.22
CA GLN A 54 -2.01 -12.63 19.19
C GLN A 54 -1.74 -13.07 17.75
N PRO A 55 -0.57 -13.64 17.44
CA PRO A 55 -0.24 -14.11 16.10
C PRO A 55 -1.16 -15.27 15.71
N LYS A 56 -1.64 -15.23 14.47
CA LYS A 56 -2.46 -16.29 13.88
C LYS A 56 -1.75 -17.02 12.76
N ALA A 57 -0.78 -16.37 12.12
CA ALA A 57 0.02 -16.96 11.05
C ALA A 57 1.41 -17.30 11.60
N GLN A 58 1.88 -18.48 11.25
CA GLN A 58 3.24 -18.95 11.58
C GLN A 58 4.24 -18.57 10.49
N GLN A 59 3.77 -18.51 9.24
CA GLN A 59 4.60 -18.21 8.06
C GLN A 59 3.82 -17.30 7.13
N VAL A 60 4.51 -16.40 6.46
CA VAL A 60 3.95 -15.52 5.45
C VAL A 60 4.77 -15.62 4.18
N LEU A 61 4.11 -15.98 3.07
CA LEU A 61 4.70 -15.97 1.74
C LEU A 61 4.10 -14.80 0.96
N VAL A 62 4.96 -13.89 0.50
CA VAL A 62 4.57 -12.79 -0.38
C VAL A 62 5.03 -13.12 -1.80
N ILE A 63 4.09 -13.29 -2.72
CA ILE A 63 4.38 -13.47 -4.14
C ILE A 63 4.16 -12.11 -4.83
N PHE A 64 5.26 -11.48 -5.20
CA PHE A 64 5.22 -10.22 -5.91
C PHE A 64 5.42 -10.43 -7.41
N CYS A 65 4.38 -10.16 -8.19
CA CYS A 65 4.43 -10.22 -9.65
C CYS A 65 4.74 -8.83 -10.18
N SER A 66 6.02 -8.55 -10.43
CA SER A 66 6.45 -7.28 -11.03
C SER A 66 5.93 -7.13 -12.46
N GLY A 67 5.87 -5.91 -12.97
CA GLY A 67 5.36 -5.63 -14.32
C GLY A 67 3.85 -5.42 -14.39
N ALA A 68 3.16 -5.49 -13.26
CA ALA A 68 1.74 -5.31 -13.07
C ALA A 68 0.86 -6.48 -13.59
N CYS A 69 -0.28 -6.64 -12.94
CA CYS A 69 -1.33 -7.55 -13.35
C CYS A 69 -2.47 -6.75 -13.99
N SER A 70 -2.97 -7.20 -15.13
CA SER A 70 -4.20 -6.63 -15.68
C SER A 70 -5.39 -7.09 -14.86
N GLN A 71 -5.80 -6.29 -13.89
CA GLN A 71 -6.91 -6.63 -13.00
C GLN A 71 -8.22 -6.84 -13.77
N ILE A 72 -8.44 -6.08 -14.83
CA ILE A 72 -9.66 -6.18 -15.66
C ILE A 72 -9.69 -7.45 -16.52
N ASP A 73 -8.56 -8.14 -16.67
CA ASP A 73 -8.46 -9.40 -17.40
C ASP A 73 -8.39 -10.61 -16.48
N THR A 74 -8.28 -10.41 -15.16
CA THR A 74 -8.09 -11.49 -14.18
C THR A 74 -9.18 -11.55 -13.11
N PHE A 75 -9.30 -10.52 -12.29
CA PHE A 75 -10.10 -10.59 -11.04
C PHE A 75 -11.18 -9.51 -10.93
N ASP A 76 -11.10 -8.45 -11.72
CA ASP A 76 -12.00 -7.30 -11.59
C ASP A 76 -12.99 -7.25 -12.76
N TYR A 77 -14.06 -8.05 -12.65
CA TYR A 77 -15.12 -8.13 -13.66
C TYR A 77 -15.82 -6.79 -13.87
N LYS A 78 -15.77 -6.28 -15.10
CA LYS A 78 -16.34 -4.98 -15.50
C LYS A 78 -17.41 -5.14 -16.57
N PRO A 79 -18.68 -5.40 -16.20
CA PRO A 79 -19.76 -5.54 -17.18
C PRO A 79 -19.96 -4.28 -18.03
N GLU A 80 -19.64 -3.09 -17.51
CA GLU A 80 -19.69 -1.83 -18.26
C GLU A 80 -18.69 -1.80 -19.42
N LEU A 81 -17.52 -2.41 -19.30
CA LEU A 81 -16.58 -2.49 -20.42
C LEU A 81 -17.11 -3.40 -21.53
N ILE A 82 -17.86 -4.45 -21.20
CA ILE A 82 -18.53 -5.31 -22.17
C ILE A 82 -19.61 -4.52 -22.90
N ARG A 83 -20.48 -3.84 -22.15
CA ARG A 83 -21.59 -3.05 -22.71
C ARG A 83 -21.11 -1.89 -23.59
N ARG A 84 -19.98 -1.30 -23.27
CA ARG A 84 -19.45 -0.09 -23.92
C ARG A 84 -18.23 -0.38 -24.80
N HIS A 85 -17.97 -1.62 -25.12
CA HIS A 85 -16.87 -2.02 -25.99
C HIS A 85 -16.92 -1.27 -27.34
N GLY A 86 -15.79 -0.75 -27.77
CA GLY A 86 -15.67 0.04 -29.00
C GLY A 86 -16.13 1.50 -28.89
N GLN A 87 -16.76 1.91 -27.79
CA GLN A 87 -17.18 3.30 -27.60
C GLN A 87 -15.99 4.16 -27.11
N PRO A 88 -15.97 5.46 -27.39
CA PRO A 88 -14.98 6.37 -26.84
C PRO A 88 -15.09 6.46 -25.32
N LEU A 89 -13.96 6.59 -24.64
CA LEU A 89 -13.93 6.84 -23.19
C LEU A 89 -14.37 8.28 -22.93
N PRO A 90 -15.42 8.54 -22.14
CA PRO A 90 -15.81 9.90 -21.76
C PRO A 90 -14.67 10.58 -20.99
N GLY A 91 -14.34 11.81 -21.34
CA GLY A 91 -13.26 12.56 -20.70
C GLY A 91 -11.85 12.10 -21.06
N ALA A 92 -11.69 11.31 -22.12
CA ALA A 92 -10.38 10.84 -22.59
C ALA A 92 -9.39 11.97 -22.87
N ASP A 93 -9.87 13.10 -23.37
CA ASP A 93 -9.05 14.27 -23.70
C ASP A 93 -8.36 14.90 -22.46
N SER A 94 -8.87 14.66 -21.27
CA SER A 94 -8.28 15.12 -20.01
C SER A 94 -7.26 14.16 -19.40
N LEU A 95 -7.10 12.97 -19.97
CA LEU A 95 -6.18 11.95 -19.46
C LEU A 95 -4.80 12.12 -20.07
N VAL A 96 -3.81 12.21 -19.21
CA VAL A 96 -2.39 12.19 -19.63
C VAL A 96 -1.97 10.76 -19.87
N THR A 97 -1.57 10.47 -21.11
CA THR A 97 -1.02 9.16 -21.49
C THR A 97 0.37 9.30 -22.03
N PHE A 98 1.24 8.36 -21.68
CA PHE A 98 2.61 8.33 -22.18
C PHE A 98 2.73 7.74 -23.59
N GLN A 99 1.68 7.10 -24.09
CA GLN A 99 1.72 6.30 -25.33
C GLN A 99 0.84 6.87 -26.47
N GLY A 100 0.48 8.13 -26.42
CA GLY A 100 -0.31 8.79 -27.46
C GLY A 100 -1.80 8.90 -27.15
N LYS A 101 -2.64 8.98 -28.18
CA LYS A 101 -4.08 9.18 -28.02
C LYS A 101 -4.75 7.97 -27.40
N GLN A 102 -5.72 8.23 -26.53
CA GLN A 102 -6.59 7.19 -25.96
C GLN A 102 -7.37 6.48 -27.07
N GLY A 103 -7.40 5.16 -26.99
CA GLY A 103 -8.27 4.33 -27.82
C GLY A 103 -9.69 4.25 -27.28
N SER A 104 -10.50 3.45 -27.92
CA SER A 104 -11.84 3.11 -27.45
C SER A 104 -11.80 2.20 -26.24
N LEU A 105 -12.88 2.17 -25.48
CA LEU A 105 -13.08 1.21 -24.39
C LEU A 105 -12.99 -0.21 -24.93
N ASN A 106 -12.23 -1.05 -24.26
CA ASN A 106 -12.02 -2.42 -24.66
C ASN A 106 -12.49 -3.39 -23.54
N GLN A 107 -13.33 -4.35 -23.91
CA GLN A 107 -13.68 -5.44 -23.02
C GLN A 107 -12.50 -6.40 -22.89
N SER A 108 -12.44 -7.15 -21.79
CA SER A 108 -11.51 -8.26 -21.68
C SER A 108 -11.76 -9.30 -22.77
N PRO A 109 -10.72 -9.82 -23.43
CA PRO A 109 -10.85 -10.94 -24.35
C PRO A 109 -11.21 -12.26 -23.65
N TRP A 110 -11.05 -12.31 -22.33
CA TRP A 110 -11.29 -13.48 -21.49
C TRP A 110 -12.70 -13.47 -20.92
N LYS A 111 -13.29 -14.66 -20.80
CA LYS A 111 -14.60 -14.81 -20.17
C LYS A 111 -14.45 -14.87 -18.66
N PHE A 112 -15.38 -14.21 -17.98
CA PHE A 112 -15.51 -14.29 -16.53
C PHE A 112 -16.65 -15.23 -16.15
N ARG A 113 -16.45 -15.99 -15.11
CA ARG A 113 -17.48 -16.82 -14.47
C ARG A 113 -17.37 -16.76 -12.97
N GLN A 114 -18.45 -17.13 -12.30
CA GLN A 114 -18.46 -17.24 -10.85
C GLN A 114 -17.81 -18.55 -10.42
N TYR A 115 -16.99 -18.45 -9.37
CA TYR A 115 -16.31 -19.56 -8.76
C TYR A 115 -16.64 -19.64 -7.27
N GLY A 116 -16.60 -20.88 -6.73
CA GLY A 116 -16.83 -21.17 -5.33
C GLY A 116 -18.24 -20.86 -4.84
N GLN A 117 -18.45 -21.05 -3.56
CA GLN A 117 -19.69 -20.68 -2.86
C GLN A 117 -19.82 -19.16 -2.69
N SER A 118 -18.66 -18.47 -2.61
CA SER A 118 -18.59 -17.02 -2.53
C SER A 118 -19.02 -16.30 -3.82
N GLY A 119 -19.13 -17.02 -4.94
CA GLY A 119 -19.59 -16.45 -6.22
C GLY A 119 -18.69 -15.39 -6.81
N LYS A 120 -17.39 -15.43 -6.51
CA LYS A 120 -16.43 -14.44 -7.02
C LYS A 120 -16.24 -14.60 -8.53
N TYR A 121 -16.29 -13.47 -9.24
CA TYR A 121 -16.00 -13.48 -10.67
C TYR A 121 -14.49 -13.51 -10.89
N ILE A 122 -14.03 -14.55 -11.60
CA ILE A 122 -12.63 -14.76 -11.97
C ILE A 122 -12.58 -15.15 -13.44
N SER A 123 -11.57 -14.67 -14.14
CA SER A 123 -11.36 -14.88 -15.55
C SER A 123 -10.88 -16.30 -15.86
N ASP A 124 -11.24 -16.79 -17.04
CA ASP A 124 -10.75 -18.06 -17.60
C ASP A 124 -9.23 -18.01 -17.91
N LEU A 125 -8.59 -16.86 -17.79
CA LEU A 125 -7.13 -16.74 -17.87
C LEU A 125 -6.42 -17.45 -16.69
N VAL A 126 -7.06 -17.46 -15.52
CA VAL A 126 -6.48 -17.99 -14.27
C VAL A 126 -7.41 -19.00 -13.59
N PRO A 127 -7.80 -20.09 -14.29
CA PRO A 127 -8.84 -21.01 -13.81
C PRO A 127 -8.44 -21.78 -12.56
N GLN A 128 -7.14 -22.05 -12.35
CA GLN A 128 -6.63 -22.74 -11.16
C GLN A 128 -6.81 -21.88 -9.91
N ILE A 129 -6.57 -20.56 -10.01
CA ILE A 129 -6.85 -19.61 -8.93
C ILE A 129 -8.35 -19.56 -8.66
N GLY A 130 -9.16 -19.62 -9.73
CA GLY A 130 -10.61 -19.67 -9.61
C GLY A 130 -11.12 -20.83 -8.75
N GLN A 131 -10.50 -22.00 -8.84
CA GLN A 131 -10.87 -23.16 -8.02
C GLN A 131 -10.65 -22.94 -6.52
N MET A 132 -9.77 -22.02 -6.15
CA MET A 132 -9.46 -21.64 -4.76
C MET A 132 -10.22 -20.38 -4.31
N ALA A 133 -11.25 -19.96 -5.03
CA ALA A 133 -11.94 -18.69 -4.81
C ALA A 133 -12.42 -18.49 -3.36
N ASP A 134 -12.89 -19.54 -2.70
CA ASP A 134 -13.41 -19.45 -1.33
C ASP A 134 -12.32 -19.29 -0.28
N GLU A 135 -11.08 -19.63 -0.60
CA GLU A 135 -9.91 -19.48 0.26
C GLU A 135 -9.22 -18.11 0.06
N LEU A 136 -9.64 -17.33 -0.94
CA LEU A 136 -9.01 -16.08 -1.32
C LEU A 136 -9.81 -14.87 -0.84
N CYS A 137 -9.09 -13.82 -0.43
CA CYS A 137 -9.64 -12.50 -0.21
C CYS A 137 -9.15 -11.55 -1.33
N PHE A 138 -10.09 -11.01 -2.11
CA PHE A 138 -9.79 -10.04 -3.16
C PHE A 138 -10.00 -8.63 -2.64
N ILE A 139 -8.96 -7.80 -2.72
CA ILE A 139 -9.05 -6.37 -2.37
C ILE A 139 -9.10 -5.60 -3.67
N HIS A 140 -10.33 -5.30 -4.12
CA HIS A 140 -10.57 -4.48 -5.30
C HIS A 140 -10.35 -3.00 -4.99
N SER A 141 -10.16 -2.20 -6.04
CA SER A 141 -10.02 -0.72 -5.94
C SER A 141 -8.82 -0.26 -5.10
N LEU A 142 -7.84 -1.10 -4.91
CA LEU A 142 -6.59 -0.71 -4.26
C LEU A 142 -5.83 0.23 -5.19
N THR A 143 -5.44 1.40 -4.68
CA THR A 143 -4.74 2.43 -5.46
C THR A 143 -3.37 2.73 -4.87
N GLY A 144 -2.44 3.14 -5.72
CA GLY A 144 -1.11 3.60 -5.34
C GLY A 144 -0.89 5.09 -5.67
N LYS A 145 0.25 5.62 -5.24
CA LYS A 145 0.62 7.03 -5.48
C LYS A 145 1.24 7.27 -6.85
N THR A 146 1.41 6.25 -7.66
CA THR A 146 2.08 6.32 -8.96
C THR A 146 1.46 5.33 -9.94
N ASN A 147 1.56 5.66 -11.23
CA ASN A 147 1.18 4.80 -12.35
C ASN A 147 2.41 4.33 -13.16
N THR A 148 3.61 4.49 -12.64
CA THR A 148 4.88 4.13 -13.28
C THR A 148 5.45 2.87 -12.62
N HIS A 149 5.98 1.91 -13.41
CA HIS A 149 6.43 0.61 -12.91
C HIS A 149 7.48 0.72 -11.79
N GLY A 150 8.62 1.38 -12.01
CA GLY A 150 9.67 1.47 -11.01
C GLY A 150 9.23 2.06 -9.67
N PRO A 151 8.71 3.29 -9.64
CA PRO A 151 8.12 3.85 -8.42
C PRO A 151 6.97 3.03 -7.84
N GLY A 152 6.20 2.33 -8.67
CA GLY A 152 5.13 1.43 -8.24
C GLY A 152 5.66 0.19 -7.52
N GLU A 153 6.73 -0.41 -8.03
CA GLU A 153 7.42 -1.53 -7.38
C GLU A 153 8.03 -1.11 -6.04
N ASN A 154 8.70 0.04 -6.00
CA ASN A 154 9.18 0.61 -4.74
C ASN A 154 8.03 0.78 -3.74
N TYR A 155 6.92 1.34 -4.20
CA TYR A 155 5.76 1.58 -3.33
C TYR A 155 5.17 0.28 -2.77
N MET A 156 5.06 -0.76 -3.57
CA MET A 156 4.59 -2.08 -3.13
C MET A 156 5.55 -2.74 -2.14
N CYS A 157 6.85 -2.62 -2.36
CA CYS A 157 7.86 -3.27 -1.53
C CYS A 157 8.17 -2.52 -0.23
N THR A 158 8.09 -1.19 -0.25
CA THR A 158 8.61 -0.34 0.85
C THR A 158 7.59 0.64 1.42
N GLY A 159 6.43 0.84 0.75
CA GLY A 159 5.48 1.88 1.09
C GLY A 159 5.89 3.29 0.60
N ASN A 160 7.02 3.42 -0.12
CA ASN A 160 7.49 4.68 -0.67
C ASN A 160 7.80 4.56 -2.17
N THR A 161 7.54 5.62 -2.93
CA THR A 161 7.82 5.65 -4.38
C THR A 161 9.30 5.88 -4.70
N LEU A 162 10.09 6.33 -3.73
CA LEU A 162 11.52 6.55 -3.84
C LEU A 162 12.30 5.31 -3.37
N GLU A 163 13.51 5.15 -3.88
CA GLU A 163 14.44 4.11 -3.46
C GLU A 163 15.06 4.40 -2.08
N GLY A 164 15.60 3.35 -1.44
CA GLY A 164 16.36 3.47 -0.20
C GLY A 164 15.55 3.35 1.08
N PHE A 165 14.27 3.00 0.98
CA PHE A 165 13.44 2.69 2.15
C PHE A 165 13.44 1.20 2.43
N PRO A 166 13.38 0.78 3.73
CA PRO A 166 13.36 -0.62 4.08
C PRO A 166 12.11 -1.34 3.53
N SER A 167 12.29 -2.58 3.10
CA SER A 167 11.20 -3.44 2.65
C SER A 167 10.28 -3.87 3.80
N VAL A 168 9.13 -4.44 3.46
CA VAL A 168 8.23 -5.04 4.44
C VAL A 168 8.93 -6.10 5.28
N GLY A 169 9.83 -6.87 4.69
CA GLY A 169 10.62 -7.88 5.41
C GLY A 169 11.62 -7.26 6.38
N ALA A 170 12.33 -6.21 5.96
CA ALA A 170 13.21 -5.46 6.84
C ALA A 170 12.45 -4.84 8.02
N TRP A 171 11.28 -4.25 7.78
CA TRP A 171 10.42 -3.73 8.83
C TRP A 171 9.90 -4.83 9.76
N THR A 172 9.54 -5.99 9.23
CA THR A 172 9.08 -7.14 10.02
C THR A 172 10.20 -7.63 10.94
N SER A 173 11.40 -7.82 10.40
CA SER A 173 12.57 -8.23 11.18
C SER A 173 12.94 -7.19 12.24
N TYR A 174 12.85 -5.90 11.91
CA TYR A 174 13.08 -4.81 12.88
C TYR A 174 12.04 -4.80 13.99
N ALA A 175 10.77 -5.01 13.66
CA ALA A 175 9.68 -4.92 14.63
C ALA A 175 9.53 -6.17 15.50
N LEU A 176 9.66 -7.36 14.91
CA LEU A 176 9.37 -8.63 15.57
C LEU A 176 10.62 -9.43 15.95
N GLY A 177 11.78 -9.13 15.36
CA GLY A 177 12.98 -9.92 15.55
C GLY A 177 12.93 -11.25 14.81
N SER A 178 13.65 -12.24 15.33
CA SER A 178 13.70 -13.59 14.80
C SER A 178 13.56 -14.61 15.95
N GLU A 179 12.73 -15.62 15.73
CA GLU A 179 12.60 -16.75 16.64
C GLU A 179 13.82 -17.71 16.57
N ASN A 180 14.68 -17.52 15.57
CA ASN A 180 15.81 -18.40 15.33
C ASN A 180 17.10 -17.58 15.20
N ASP A 181 18.13 -18.00 15.94
CA ASP A 181 19.43 -17.34 15.93
C ASP A 181 20.30 -17.72 14.70
N ASN A 182 19.95 -18.81 14.00
CA ASN A 182 20.75 -19.38 12.91
C ASN A 182 20.13 -19.20 11.51
N LEU A 183 18.88 -18.76 11.44
CA LEU A 183 18.16 -18.52 10.18
C LEU A 183 17.63 -17.09 10.13
N PRO A 184 17.63 -16.46 8.94
CA PRO A 184 17.07 -15.15 8.79
C PRO A 184 15.54 -15.17 9.00
N ALA A 185 15.00 -14.16 9.66
CA ALA A 185 13.56 -13.99 9.83
C ALA A 185 12.84 -13.68 8.52
N TYR A 186 13.57 -13.17 7.54
CA TYR A 186 13.05 -12.80 6.23
C TYR A 186 14.02 -13.21 5.11
N VAL A 187 13.48 -13.80 4.06
CA VAL A 187 14.24 -14.20 2.87
C VAL A 187 13.55 -13.61 1.64
N ALA A 188 14.31 -12.90 0.82
CA ALA A 188 13.87 -12.44 -0.50
C ALA A 188 14.49 -13.34 -1.57
N ILE A 189 13.66 -13.86 -2.47
CA ILE A 189 14.10 -14.67 -3.61
C ILE A 189 13.78 -13.88 -4.89
N PRO A 190 14.76 -13.19 -5.47
CA PRO A 190 14.57 -12.44 -6.70
C PRO A 190 14.44 -13.36 -7.91
N ASP A 191 13.88 -12.82 -9.01
CA ASP A 191 13.91 -13.50 -10.31
C ASP A 191 15.39 -13.64 -10.78
N PRO A 192 15.80 -14.83 -11.23
CA PRO A 192 17.17 -15.05 -11.71
C PRO A 192 17.54 -14.19 -12.93
N ARG A 193 16.56 -13.65 -13.66
CA ARG A 193 16.76 -12.77 -14.82
C ARG A 193 17.09 -11.31 -14.44
N GLY A 194 16.91 -10.93 -13.21
CA GLY A 194 17.22 -9.59 -12.73
C GLY A 194 16.65 -9.29 -11.36
N THR A 195 17.28 -8.36 -10.67
CA THR A 195 16.73 -7.82 -9.42
C THR A 195 15.54 -6.90 -9.72
N PRO A 196 14.54 -6.82 -8.83
CA PRO A 196 13.50 -5.81 -8.93
C PRO A 196 14.09 -4.40 -9.09
N GLN A 197 13.39 -3.50 -9.77
CA GLN A 197 13.87 -2.12 -10.00
C GLN A 197 14.15 -1.35 -8.70
N SER A 198 13.51 -1.73 -7.62
CA SER A 198 13.77 -1.20 -6.27
C SER A 198 15.16 -1.51 -5.71
N SER A 199 15.98 -2.23 -6.46
CA SER A 199 17.35 -2.63 -6.15
C SER A 199 17.53 -3.36 -4.81
N VAL A 200 18.68 -4.03 -4.68
CA VAL A 200 19.12 -4.72 -3.45
C VAL A 200 19.24 -3.82 -2.21
N LYS A 201 19.11 -2.51 -2.38
CA LYS A 201 19.20 -1.54 -1.26
C LYS A 201 17.99 -1.53 -0.33
N CYS A 202 16.90 -2.16 -0.73
CA CYS A 202 15.67 -2.19 0.06
C CYS A 202 15.48 -3.49 0.87
N TRP A 203 16.34 -4.46 0.70
CA TRP A 203 16.24 -5.80 1.33
C TRP A 203 17.16 -5.94 2.54
#